data_86cb56b35b2d8b29bee26a1a0c6d2787
#
_entry.id   86cb56b35b2d8b29bee26a1a0c6d2787
#
_cell.length_a   1.000
_cell.length_b   1.000
_cell.length_c   1.000
_cell.angle_alpha   90.00
_cell.angle_beta   90.00
_cell.angle_gamma   90.00
#
_symmetry.space_group_name_H-M   'P 1'
#
loop_
_entity.id
_entity.type
_entity.pdbx_description
1 polymer ?
#
loop_
_entity_poly.entity_id
_entity_poly.type
_entity_poly.pdbx_seq_one_letter_code
_entity_poly.pdbx_strand_id
1 'polypeptide(L)'
;MDKAKLNLFDGAVSHRRVGHKKHQFEYKYKSVIVEDVFDFNLEKFKSIKSKILSFGNNYSDMSGKVIDSMKSFIKDKNIEPNLCKVNLLRTPNIGFIKSFNPVCFWFLETQEGCKFFIAEVKNTFYEDQIYIIENNGDVISENIWLEVEKNMYVSPFAEKSGFYKFNLSRNPFKIKINQFNKEKKAEIVTNIRGTIIKISGIKKFIFYFSLALSSLLVVIRIHIQAFFLWMKKFKIFPHGDSGYAD
;
A
#
# COMPACT_ATOMS: atom_id res chain seq x y z
N MET A 1 -27.19 3.22 -9.22
CA MET A 1 -26.09 3.09 -8.23
C MET A 1 -24.77 3.14 -8.98
N ASP A 2 -24.01 4.21 -8.81
CA ASP A 2 -22.71 4.33 -9.44
C ASP A 2 -21.79 3.24 -8.93
N LYS A 3 -21.02 2.67 -9.85
CA LYS A 3 -20.07 1.58 -9.56
C LYS A 3 -18.67 2.11 -9.57
N ALA A 4 -17.86 1.62 -8.65
CA ALA A 4 -16.44 1.88 -8.67
C ALA A 4 -15.81 1.33 -9.96
N LYS A 5 -14.87 2.07 -10.54
CA LYS A 5 -14.20 1.69 -11.78
C LYS A 5 -12.94 0.90 -11.47
N LEU A 6 -12.84 -0.30 -12.01
CA LEU A 6 -11.71 -1.19 -11.82
C LEU A 6 -10.74 -1.12 -13.00
N ASN A 7 -9.50 -0.73 -12.75
CA ASN A 7 -8.41 -0.67 -13.70
C ASN A 7 -7.33 -1.70 -13.35
N LEU A 8 -6.82 -2.39 -14.37
CA LEU A 8 -5.73 -3.35 -14.19
C LEU A 8 -4.41 -2.59 -14.07
N PHE A 9 -3.58 -2.98 -13.09
CA PHE A 9 -2.29 -2.37 -12.83
C PHE A 9 -1.17 -3.39 -13.05
N ASP A 10 -0.24 -3.08 -13.95
CA ASP A 10 0.95 -3.89 -14.23
C ASP A 10 2.21 -3.11 -13.86
N GLY A 11 3.01 -3.69 -12.98
CA GLY A 11 4.13 -2.98 -12.41
C GLY A 11 5.18 -3.88 -11.79
N ALA A 12 6.02 -3.26 -10.97
CA ALA A 12 7.07 -3.90 -10.20
C ALA A 12 7.17 -3.27 -8.81
N VAL A 13 7.57 -4.09 -7.85
CA VAL A 13 8.00 -3.66 -6.51
C VAL A 13 9.45 -4.04 -6.32
N SER A 14 10.27 -3.07 -5.92
CA SER A 14 11.67 -3.30 -5.60
C SER A 14 11.99 -2.87 -4.17
N HIS A 15 12.85 -3.64 -3.53
CA HIS A 15 13.39 -3.35 -2.21
C HIS A 15 14.90 -3.35 -2.27
N ARG A 16 15.52 -2.37 -1.62
CA ARG A 16 16.96 -2.29 -1.47
C ARG A 16 17.31 -1.91 -0.03
N ARG A 17 18.03 -2.79 0.66
CA ARG A 17 18.62 -2.45 1.96
C ARG A 17 19.87 -1.60 1.77
N VAL A 18 19.99 -0.58 2.60
CA VAL A 18 21.09 0.38 2.61
C VAL A 18 21.96 0.12 3.85
N GLY A 19 23.28 0.33 3.76
CA GLY A 19 24.22 0.12 4.85
C GLY A 19 25.34 -0.85 4.49
N HIS A 20 26.02 -1.40 5.50
CA HIS A 20 27.20 -2.26 5.32
C HIS A 20 26.89 -3.57 4.57
N LYS A 21 25.71 -4.15 4.81
CA LYS A 21 25.24 -5.35 4.11
C LYS A 21 24.19 -4.96 3.09
N LYS A 22 24.47 -5.29 1.82
CA LYS A 22 23.56 -4.99 0.72
C LYS A 22 22.64 -6.18 0.44
N HIS A 23 21.37 -5.93 0.27
CA HIS A 23 20.39 -6.89 -0.19
C HIS A 23 19.32 -6.16 -1.00
N GLN A 24 19.08 -6.63 -2.21
CA GLN A 24 18.10 -6.05 -3.10
C GLN A 24 17.38 -7.12 -3.89
N PHE A 25 16.12 -6.85 -4.22
CA PHE A 25 15.32 -7.69 -5.10
C PHE A 25 14.22 -6.86 -5.76
N GLU A 26 13.73 -7.36 -6.87
CA GLU A 26 12.58 -6.80 -7.58
C GLU A 26 11.67 -7.94 -8.01
N TYR A 27 10.36 -7.74 -7.86
CA TYR A 27 9.32 -8.65 -8.31
C TYR A 27 8.30 -7.92 -9.18
N LYS A 28 7.77 -8.64 -10.18
CA LYS A 28 6.58 -8.19 -10.90
C LYS A 28 5.43 -8.04 -9.90
N TYR A 29 4.75 -6.92 -9.98
CA TYR A 29 3.62 -6.56 -9.13
C TYR A 29 2.39 -6.32 -10.00
N LYS A 30 1.48 -7.30 -10.02
CA LYS A 30 0.19 -7.17 -10.65
C LYS A 30 -0.86 -6.89 -9.60
N SER A 31 -1.71 -5.90 -9.87
CA SER A 31 -2.73 -5.45 -8.93
C SER A 31 -3.88 -4.78 -9.68
N VAL A 32 -4.72 -4.09 -8.97
CA VAL A 32 -5.74 -3.22 -9.55
C VAL A 32 -5.75 -1.87 -8.84
N ILE A 33 -6.12 -0.85 -9.58
CA ILE A 33 -6.53 0.44 -9.03
C ILE A 33 -8.05 0.52 -9.17
N VAL A 34 -8.74 0.62 -8.06
CA VAL A 34 -10.18 0.84 -8.03
C VAL A 34 -10.40 2.32 -7.80
N GLU A 35 -10.98 3.00 -8.79
CA GLU A 35 -11.29 4.41 -8.72
C GLU A 35 -12.66 4.62 -8.11
N ASP A 36 -12.76 5.66 -7.27
CA ASP A 36 -14.02 6.13 -6.69
C ASP A 36 -14.76 5.03 -5.90
N VAL A 37 -14.05 4.42 -4.94
CA VAL A 37 -14.54 3.27 -4.17
C VAL A 37 -15.57 3.63 -3.10
N PHE A 38 -15.68 4.89 -2.71
CA PHE A 38 -16.53 5.33 -1.61
C PHE A 38 -17.43 6.51 -2.01
N ASP A 39 -18.68 6.45 -1.60
CA ASP A 39 -19.65 7.50 -1.79
C ASP A 39 -19.85 8.24 -0.46
N PHE A 40 -19.35 9.48 -0.38
CA PHE A 40 -19.45 10.29 0.84
C PHE A 40 -20.86 10.73 1.18
N ASN A 41 -21.75 10.86 0.17
CA ASN A 41 -23.14 11.28 0.40
C ASN A 41 -23.99 10.15 0.96
N LEU A 42 -23.77 8.92 0.47
CA LEU A 42 -24.49 7.73 0.90
C LEU A 42 -23.75 6.96 2.00
N GLU A 43 -22.60 7.44 2.40
CA GLU A 43 -21.72 6.84 3.42
C GLU A 43 -21.45 5.35 3.22
N LYS A 44 -21.23 4.95 1.98
CA LYS A 44 -21.06 3.54 1.63
C LYS A 44 -20.01 3.28 0.55
N PHE A 45 -19.46 2.08 0.60
CA PHE A 45 -18.61 1.58 -0.46
C PHE A 45 -19.39 1.25 -1.72
N LYS A 46 -18.85 1.68 -2.87
CA LYS A 46 -19.42 1.37 -4.19
C LYS A 46 -19.10 -0.06 -4.59
N SER A 47 -20.04 -0.75 -5.20
CA SER A 47 -19.83 -2.10 -5.70
C SER A 47 -18.91 -2.13 -6.92
N ILE A 48 -18.17 -3.24 -7.08
CA ILE A 48 -17.34 -3.49 -8.26
C ILE A 48 -18.07 -4.50 -9.16
N LYS A 49 -18.15 -4.17 -10.45
CA LYS A 49 -18.68 -5.09 -11.45
C LYS A 49 -17.62 -6.10 -11.89
N SER A 50 -17.42 -7.14 -11.11
CA SER A 50 -16.55 -8.24 -11.50
C SER A 50 -17.12 -9.57 -10.98
N LYS A 51 -17.07 -10.62 -11.83
CA LYS A 51 -17.43 -11.98 -11.43
C LYS A 51 -16.27 -12.75 -10.81
N ILE A 52 -15.05 -12.31 -11.04
CA ILE A 52 -13.82 -13.03 -10.70
C ILE A 52 -13.06 -12.33 -9.57
N LEU A 53 -13.08 -10.99 -9.54
CA LEU A 53 -12.35 -10.19 -8.56
C LEU A 53 -13.28 -9.69 -7.47
N SER A 54 -12.85 -9.82 -6.21
CA SER A 54 -13.60 -9.32 -5.05
C SER A 54 -12.66 -8.73 -4.00
N PHE A 55 -13.20 -7.85 -3.15
CA PHE A 55 -12.49 -7.24 -2.03
C PHE A 55 -13.16 -7.54 -0.68
N GLY A 56 -14.15 -8.42 -0.67
CA GLY A 56 -15.04 -8.56 0.48
C GLY A 56 -16.02 -7.39 0.59
N ASN A 57 -16.74 -7.29 1.72
CA ASN A 57 -17.80 -6.30 1.88
C ASN A 57 -17.27 -4.87 2.06
N ASN A 58 -16.08 -4.71 2.64
CA ASN A 58 -15.51 -3.42 3.05
C ASN A 58 -14.12 -3.15 2.45
N TYR A 59 -13.75 -3.81 1.36
CA TYR A 59 -12.46 -3.65 0.68
C TYR A 59 -11.22 -4.03 1.51
N SER A 60 -11.21 -3.81 2.82
CA SER A 60 -10.17 -4.24 3.76
C SER A 60 -10.71 -4.33 5.18
N ASP A 61 -9.95 -4.94 6.07
CA ASP A 61 -10.29 -5.02 7.50
C ASP A 61 -10.20 -3.64 8.19
N MET A 62 -9.37 -2.74 7.63
CA MET A 62 -9.11 -1.39 8.13
C MET A 62 -9.93 -0.30 7.43
N SER A 63 -10.80 -0.66 6.48
CA SER A 63 -11.48 0.32 5.62
C SER A 63 -12.34 1.34 6.39
N GLY A 64 -12.94 0.96 7.51
CA GLY A 64 -13.67 1.89 8.39
C GLY A 64 -12.74 3.00 8.91
N LYS A 65 -11.62 2.62 9.54
CA LYS A 65 -10.62 3.57 10.04
C LYS A 65 -10.04 4.48 8.94
N VAL A 66 -9.83 3.92 7.74
CA VAL A 66 -9.35 4.67 6.57
C VAL A 66 -10.36 5.75 6.19
N ILE A 67 -11.64 5.39 6.06
CA ILE A 67 -12.69 6.34 5.66
C ILE A 67 -12.92 7.39 6.75
N ASP A 68 -12.91 7.01 8.03
CA ASP A 68 -13.05 7.97 9.14
C ASP A 68 -11.89 8.98 9.15
N SER A 69 -10.66 8.55 8.89
CA SER A 69 -9.51 9.45 8.76
C SER A 69 -9.67 10.41 7.57
N MET A 70 -10.19 9.92 6.43
CA MET A 70 -10.45 10.77 5.26
C MET A 70 -11.58 11.78 5.51
N LYS A 71 -12.66 11.36 6.20
CA LYS A 71 -13.75 12.27 6.58
C LYS A 71 -13.27 13.37 7.53
N SER A 72 -12.45 13.01 8.53
CA SER A 72 -11.84 13.99 9.43
C SER A 72 -11.00 15.00 8.65
N PHE A 73 -10.12 14.54 7.77
CA PHE A 73 -9.29 15.39 6.93
C PHE A 73 -10.12 16.34 6.04
N ILE A 74 -11.16 15.83 5.37
CA ILE A 74 -12.08 16.62 4.54
C ILE A 74 -12.72 17.74 5.37
N LYS A 75 -13.21 17.40 6.56
CA LYS A 75 -13.83 18.35 7.49
C LYS A 75 -12.84 19.41 7.98
N ASP A 76 -11.65 18.99 8.42
CA ASP A 76 -10.62 19.86 9.00
C ASP A 76 -10.05 20.85 7.97
N LYS A 77 -10.02 20.44 6.70
CA LYS A 77 -9.52 21.28 5.59
C LYS A 77 -10.64 21.97 4.80
N ASN A 78 -11.90 21.90 5.26
CA ASN A 78 -13.07 22.48 4.58
C ASN A 78 -13.17 22.11 3.09
N ILE A 79 -12.89 20.85 2.75
CA ILE A 79 -12.98 20.35 1.38
C ILE A 79 -14.43 19.85 1.15
N GLU A 80 -15.02 20.19 0.00
CA GLU A 80 -16.34 19.67 -0.35
C GLU A 80 -16.30 18.17 -0.66
N PRO A 81 -17.04 17.31 0.07
CA PRO A 81 -17.00 15.84 -0.13
C PRO A 81 -17.34 15.41 -1.56
N ASN A 82 -18.24 16.15 -2.23
CA ASN A 82 -18.67 15.87 -3.62
C ASN A 82 -17.54 16.03 -4.65
N LEU A 83 -16.51 16.80 -4.32
CA LEU A 83 -15.33 17.00 -5.18
C LEU A 83 -14.24 15.95 -4.92
N CYS A 84 -14.44 15.08 -3.93
CA CYS A 84 -13.49 14.07 -3.52
C CYS A 84 -13.77 12.71 -4.13
N LYS A 85 -12.71 12.00 -4.51
CA LYS A 85 -12.75 10.59 -4.92
C LYS A 85 -11.76 9.80 -4.10
N VAL A 86 -12.19 8.62 -3.67
CA VAL A 86 -11.30 7.68 -2.97
C VAL A 86 -10.88 6.59 -3.94
N ASN A 87 -9.59 6.50 -4.20
CA ASN A 87 -9.01 5.46 -5.06
C ASN A 87 -8.20 4.48 -4.23
N LEU A 88 -8.22 3.20 -4.59
CA LEU A 88 -7.55 2.12 -3.88
C LEU A 88 -6.63 1.33 -4.79
N LEU A 89 -5.34 1.25 -4.46
CA LEU A 89 -4.40 0.31 -5.05
C LEU A 89 -4.28 -0.92 -4.13
N ARG A 90 -4.80 -2.06 -4.57
CA ARG A 90 -4.82 -3.31 -3.80
C ARG A 90 -4.92 -4.52 -4.74
N THR A 91 -4.27 -5.62 -4.36
CA THR A 91 -4.51 -6.91 -5.03
C THR A 91 -5.82 -7.52 -4.53
N PRO A 92 -6.81 -7.74 -5.41
CA PRO A 92 -8.09 -8.32 -5.03
C PRO A 92 -7.99 -9.80 -4.74
N ASN A 93 -9.00 -10.35 -4.08
CA ASN A 93 -9.23 -11.79 -4.07
C ASN A 93 -9.66 -12.24 -5.48
N ILE A 94 -9.27 -13.45 -5.89
CA ILE A 94 -9.50 -13.97 -7.24
C ILE A 94 -10.20 -15.32 -7.12
N GLY A 95 -11.50 -15.35 -7.42
CA GLY A 95 -12.34 -16.51 -7.14
C GLY A 95 -12.28 -16.85 -5.64
N PHE A 96 -11.81 -18.05 -5.32
CA PHE A 96 -11.62 -18.52 -3.93
C PHE A 96 -10.23 -18.21 -3.34
N ILE A 97 -9.31 -17.66 -4.14
CA ILE A 97 -7.96 -17.31 -3.70
C ILE A 97 -8.01 -15.98 -2.93
N LYS A 98 -7.71 -16.04 -1.63
CA LYS A 98 -7.54 -14.85 -0.80
C LYS A 98 -6.14 -14.28 -1.01
N SER A 99 -6.07 -12.99 -1.34
CA SER A 99 -4.81 -12.28 -1.58
C SER A 99 -4.26 -11.68 -0.29
N PHE A 100 -3.01 -12.00 0.04
CA PHE A 100 -2.29 -11.29 1.09
C PHE A 100 -1.70 -10.01 0.53
N ASN A 101 -2.04 -8.88 1.13
CA ASN A 101 -1.55 -7.56 0.76
C ASN A 101 -0.70 -7.00 1.90
N PRO A 102 0.64 -7.04 1.81
CA PRO A 102 1.51 -6.44 2.84
C PRO A 102 1.32 -4.94 2.97
N VAL A 103 0.94 -4.29 1.90
CA VAL A 103 0.57 -2.87 1.88
C VAL A 103 -0.51 -2.61 0.83
N CYS A 104 -1.48 -1.77 1.20
CA CYS A 104 -2.46 -1.20 0.28
C CYS A 104 -2.37 0.32 0.37
N PHE A 105 -2.76 1.01 -0.69
CA PHE A 105 -2.74 2.47 -0.71
C PHE A 105 -4.12 3.01 -1.06
N TRP A 106 -4.59 3.90 -0.22
CA TRP A 106 -5.84 4.63 -0.39
C TRP A 106 -5.51 6.09 -0.68
N PHE A 107 -6.08 6.64 -1.72
CA PHE A 107 -5.82 8.01 -2.16
C PHE A 107 -7.10 8.83 -2.12
N LEU A 108 -7.09 9.95 -1.44
CA LEU A 108 -8.12 10.97 -1.52
C LEU A 108 -7.70 11.98 -2.58
N GLU A 109 -8.43 12.01 -3.67
CA GLU A 109 -8.17 12.87 -4.82
C GLU A 109 -9.26 13.90 -5.01
N THR A 110 -8.86 15.10 -5.36
CA THR A 110 -9.72 16.20 -5.81
C THR A 110 -9.42 16.49 -7.27
N GLN A 111 -10.08 17.53 -7.85
CA GLN A 111 -9.77 17.99 -9.20
C GLN A 111 -8.33 18.49 -9.32
N GLU A 112 -7.75 19.03 -8.24
CA GLU A 112 -6.38 19.53 -8.20
C GLU A 112 -5.31 18.40 -8.12
N GLY A 113 -5.69 17.24 -7.59
CA GLY A 113 -4.80 16.09 -7.42
C GLY A 113 -4.98 15.35 -6.09
N CYS A 114 -4.00 14.52 -5.74
CA CYS A 114 -4.00 13.78 -4.48
C CYS A 114 -3.62 14.71 -3.32
N LYS A 115 -4.51 14.86 -2.35
CA LYS A 115 -4.28 15.71 -1.18
C LYS A 115 -3.93 14.92 0.09
N PHE A 116 -4.30 13.65 0.09
CA PHE A 116 -4.18 12.79 1.26
C PHE A 116 -4.08 11.34 0.80
N PHE A 117 -3.17 10.57 1.36
CA PHE A 117 -3.20 9.13 1.14
C PHE A 117 -2.84 8.35 2.39
N ILE A 118 -3.28 7.12 2.44
CA ILE A 118 -3.02 6.20 3.54
C ILE A 118 -2.29 4.99 3.00
N ALA A 119 -1.22 4.59 3.68
CA ALA A 119 -0.60 3.28 3.54
C ALA A 119 -1.15 2.37 4.64
N GLU A 120 -2.00 1.43 4.25
CA GLU A 120 -2.49 0.35 5.11
C GLU A 120 -1.49 -0.79 5.05
N VAL A 121 -0.78 -1.05 6.15
CA VAL A 121 0.29 -2.05 6.25
C VAL A 121 -0.20 -3.23 7.09
N LYS A 122 0.09 -4.45 6.61
CA LYS A 122 -0.21 -5.69 7.31
C LYS A 122 1.03 -6.60 7.33
N ASN A 123 1.37 -7.14 8.50
CA ASN A 123 2.46 -8.11 8.61
C ASN A 123 1.96 -9.56 8.55
N THR A 124 2.88 -10.52 8.57
CA THR A 124 2.55 -11.94 8.56
C THR A 124 2.09 -12.46 9.94
N PHE A 125 2.11 -11.63 10.97
CA PHE A 125 1.58 -11.91 12.33
C PHE A 125 0.15 -11.43 12.51
N TYR A 126 -0.52 -10.99 11.42
CA TYR A 126 -1.88 -10.44 11.40
C TYR A 126 -2.07 -9.13 12.17
N GLU A 127 -0.97 -8.42 12.44
CA GLU A 127 -1.05 -7.04 12.89
C GLU A 127 -1.23 -6.12 11.69
N ASP A 128 -1.99 -5.03 11.90
CA ASP A 128 -2.24 -4.02 10.87
C ASP A 128 -2.11 -2.61 11.45
N GLN A 129 -1.69 -1.68 10.60
CA GLN A 129 -1.48 -0.28 10.93
C GLN A 129 -1.77 0.58 9.71
N ILE A 130 -2.40 1.73 9.92
CA ILE A 130 -2.50 2.78 8.90
C ILE A 130 -1.47 3.87 9.16
N TYR A 131 -0.83 4.32 8.10
CA TYR A 131 0.03 5.50 8.08
C TYR A 131 -0.65 6.55 7.24
N ILE A 132 -0.88 7.71 7.84
CA ILE A 132 -1.55 8.85 7.21
C ILE A 132 -0.49 9.77 6.63
N ILE A 133 -0.62 10.10 5.36
CA ILE A 133 0.31 10.93 4.62
C ILE A 133 -0.45 12.11 4.02
N GLU A 134 -0.14 13.33 4.47
CA GLU A 134 -0.75 14.57 4.03
C GLU A 134 0.26 15.69 3.92
N ASN A 135 -0.06 16.72 3.16
CA ASN A 135 0.76 17.93 2.98
C ASN A 135 -0.02 19.18 3.40
N ASN A 136 -0.47 19.24 4.67
CA ASN A 136 -1.24 20.36 5.24
C ASN A 136 -2.47 20.80 4.42
N GLY A 137 -3.05 19.89 3.62
CA GLY A 137 -4.17 20.18 2.73
C GLY A 137 -3.78 20.57 1.31
N ASP A 138 -2.49 20.77 1.05
CA ASP A 138 -1.98 21.00 -0.30
C ASP A 138 -1.85 19.70 -1.10
N VAL A 139 -1.75 19.82 -2.42
CA VAL A 139 -1.55 18.69 -3.32
C VAL A 139 -0.18 18.04 -3.05
N ILE A 140 -0.18 16.72 -2.93
CA ILE A 140 1.03 15.92 -2.79
C ILE A 140 1.67 15.77 -4.17
N SER A 141 2.76 16.50 -4.40
CA SER A 141 3.52 16.47 -5.65
C SER A 141 4.69 15.49 -5.60
N GLU A 142 5.22 15.12 -6.75
CA GLU A 142 6.37 14.20 -6.88
C GLU A 142 7.69 14.75 -6.32
N ASN A 143 7.75 16.05 -6.04
CA ASN A 143 8.93 16.71 -5.48
C ASN A 143 8.92 16.70 -3.94
N ILE A 144 7.84 16.28 -3.31
CA ILE A 144 7.66 16.35 -1.86
C ILE A 144 7.89 14.96 -1.24
N TRP A 145 8.66 14.96 -0.14
CA TRP A 145 8.83 13.82 0.74
C TRP A 145 8.12 14.09 2.05
N LEU A 146 7.17 13.22 2.40
CA LEU A 146 6.36 13.33 3.62
C LEU A 146 6.80 12.26 4.62
N GLU A 147 7.13 12.70 5.84
CA GLU A 147 7.62 11.85 6.91
C GLU A 147 6.48 11.45 7.84
N VAL A 148 6.44 10.19 8.23
CA VAL A 148 5.54 9.67 9.26
C VAL A 148 6.30 8.75 10.20
N GLU A 149 5.90 8.74 11.47
CA GLU A 149 6.50 7.86 12.46
C GLU A 149 6.13 6.39 12.19
N LYS A 150 7.14 5.51 12.25
CA LYS A 150 6.98 4.06 12.15
C LYS A 150 6.90 3.47 13.55
N ASN A 151 5.81 2.79 13.86
CA ASN A 151 5.55 2.19 15.17
C ASN A 151 5.04 0.74 15.07
N MET A 152 5.23 0.08 13.92
CA MET A 152 4.79 -1.29 13.68
C MET A 152 5.97 -2.22 13.39
N TYR A 153 5.91 -3.42 13.92
CA TYR A 153 6.84 -4.50 13.60
C TYR A 153 6.46 -5.14 12.25
N VAL A 154 7.25 -4.85 11.22
CA VAL A 154 6.96 -5.35 9.86
C VAL A 154 7.85 -6.52 9.44
N SER A 155 8.99 -6.73 10.09
CA SER A 155 9.96 -7.77 9.74
C SER A 155 10.91 -8.02 10.90
N PRO A 156 11.38 -9.29 11.11
CA PRO A 156 12.43 -9.60 12.07
C PRO A 156 13.76 -8.89 11.80
N PHE A 157 13.95 -8.32 10.63
CA PHE A 157 15.19 -7.65 10.20
C PHE A 157 15.05 -6.14 10.12
N ALA A 158 14.07 -5.57 10.82
CA ALA A 158 13.85 -4.12 10.89
C ALA A 158 13.34 -3.72 12.27
N GLU A 159 13.82 -2.61 12.80
CA GLU A 159 13.34 -2.08 14.06
C GLU A 159 11.83 -1.79 14.01
N LYS A 160 11.13 -1.96 15.15
CA LYS A 160 9.70 -1.65 15.27
C LYS A 160 9.44 -0.17 15.05
N SER A 161 10.28 0.68 15.65
CA SER A 161 10.15 2.14 15.62
C SER A 161 11.17 2.76 14.65
N GLY A 162 10.85 3.96 14.19
CA GLY A 162 11.65 4.73 13.25
C GLY A 162 10.77 5.65 12.43
N PHE A 163 11.12 5.86 11.17
CA PHE A 163 10.38 6.77 10.30
C PHE A 163 10.21 6.17 8.91
N TYR A 164 9.11 6.50 8.27
CA TYR A 164 8.93 6.35 6.84
C TYR A 164 8.91 7.72 6.18
N LYS A 165 9.57 7.84 5.02
CA LYS A 165 9.37 8.96 4.10
C LYS A 165 8.73 8.45 2.83
N PHE A 166 7.61 9.05 2.48
CA PHE A 166 6.84 8.74 1.29
C PHE A 166 7.03 9.81 0.23
N ASN A 167 7.09 9.38 -1.02
CA ASN A 167 7.03 10.26 -2.19
C ASN A 167 6.12 9.62 -3.22
N LEU A 168 5.17 10.37 -3.74
CA LEU A 168 4.16 9.94 -4.68
C LEU A 168 4.31 10.69 -6.00
N SER A 169 4.44 9.95 -7.11
CA SER A 169 4.27 10.45 -8.47
C SER A 169 3.08 9.74 -9.12
N ARG A 170 2.23 10.49 -9.81
CA ARG A 170 1.03 9.95 -10.47
C ARG A 170 1.26 9.68 -11.95
N ASN A 171 2.20 10.35 -12.57
CA ASN A 171 2.48 10.22 -13.99
C ASN A 171 4.00 10.33 -14.28
N PRO A 172 4.74 9.22 -14.44
CA PRO A 172 4.30 7.82 -14.29
C PRO A 172 3.95 7.47 -12.83
N PHE A 173 3.06 6.50 -12.65
CA PHE A 173 2.67 6.08 -11.30
C PHE A 173 3.84 5.45 -10.55
N LYS A 174 4.20 6.03 -9.41
CA LYS A 174 5.30 5.57 -8.58
C LYS A 174 5.09 6.00 -7.13
N ILE A 175 5.28 5.04 -6.22
CA ILE A 175 5.35 5.29 -4.78
C ILE A 175 6.74 4.90 -4.32
N LYS A 176 7.46 5.84 -3.72
CA LYS A 176 8.74 5.57 -3.07
C LYS A 176 8.54 5.61 -1.57
N ILE A 177 9.12 4.65 -0.87
CA ILE A 177 9.06 4.53 0.58
C ILE A 177 10.47 4.30 1.09
N ASN A 178 10.99 5.28 1.83
CA ASN A 178 12.28 5.14 2.50
C ASN A 178 12.02 4.91 3.99
N GLN A 179 12.52 3.79 4.51
CA GLN A 179 12.49 3.49 5.94
C GLN A 179 13.80 3.96 6.59
N PHE A 180 13.66 4.59 7.73
CA PHE A 180 14.74 5.06 8.57
C PHE A 180 14.60 4.46 9.97
N ASN A 181 15.72 4.19 10.64
CA ASN A 181 15.74 3.84 12.05
C ASN A 181 15.53 5.07 12.95
N LYS A 182 15.53 4.86 14.28
CA LYS A 182 15.38 5.94 15.27
C LYS A 182 16.46 7.04 15.15
N GLU A 183 17.66 6.67 14.69
CA GLU A 183 18.79 7.58 14.48
C GLU A 183 18.71 8.33 13.14
N LYS A 184 17.59 8.22 12.41
CA LYS A 184 17.38 8.78 11.07
C LYS A 184 18.37 8.27 10.00
N LYS A 185 18.95 7.08 10.19
CA LYS A 185 19.75 6.40 9.17
C LYS A 185 18.83 5.59 8.25
N ALA A 186 19.01 5.75 6.95
CA ALA A 186 18.23 5.00 5.97
C ALA A 186 18.55 3.50 6.04
N GLU A 187 17.54 2.66 6.11
CA GLU A 187 17.66 1.20 6.18
C GLU A 187 17.15 0.50 4.92
N ILE A 188 15.99 0.91 4.43
CA ILE A 188 15.32 0.27 3.31
C ILE A 188 14.77 1.32 2.37
N VAL A 189 14.99 1.13 1.08
CA VAL A 189 14.38 1.90 -0.01
C VAL A 189 13.47 0.97 -0.78
N THR A 190 12.18 1.31 -0.83
CA THR A 190 11.15 0.57 -1.57
C THR A 190 10.62 1.45 -2.68
N ASN A 191 10.45 0.86 -3.88
CA ASN A 191 9.76 1.52 -4.97
C ASN A 191 8.66 0.59 -5.50
N ILE A 192 7.47 1.15 -5.64
CA ILE A 192 6.35 0.54 -6.34
C ILE A 192 6.11 1.40 -7.57
N ARG A 193 6.16 0.80 -8.75
CA ARG A 193 6.00 1.51 -10.03
C ARG A 193 5.16 0.68 -10.99
N GLY A 194 4.43 1.32 -11.86
CA GLY A 194 3.66 0.62 -12.88
C GLY A 194 2.72 1.53 -13.65
N THR A 195 1.90 0.91 -14.47
CA THR A 195 0.95 1.60 -15.35
C THR A 195 -0.41 0.93 -15.30
N ILE A 196 -1.44 1.72 -15.56
CA ILE A 196 -2.78 1.20 -15.82
C ILE A 196 -2.79 0.65 -17.25
N ILE A 197 -3.21 -0.61 -17.39
CA ILE A 197 -3.29 -1.28 -18.67
C ILE A 197 -4.75 -1.55 -19.08
N LYS A 198 -5.02 -1.39 -20.37
CA LYS A 198 -6.30 -1.74 -20.99
C LYS A 198 -6.09 -2.94 -21.88
N ILE A 199 -6.54 -4.09 -21.43
CA ILE A 199 -6.43 -5.35 -22.19
C ILE A 199 -7.78 -6.07 -22.21
N SER A 200 -8.01 -6.88 -23.23
CA SER A 200 -9.24 -7.64 -23.44
C SER A 200 -8.94 -9.08 -23.90
N GLY A 201 -9.99 -9.90 -24.00
CA GLY A 201 -9.90 -11.27 -24.49
C GLY A 201 -8.88 -12.11 -23.71
N ILE A 202 -8.11 -12.92 -24.44
CA ILE A 202 -7.14 -13.86 -23.86
C ILE A 202 -6.05 -13.16 -23.02
N LYS A 203 -5.63 -11.94 -23.38
CA LYS A 203 -4.64 -11.18 -22.60
C LYS A 203 -5.15 -10.86 -21.20
N LYS A 204 -6.44 -10.56 -21.05
CA LYS A 204 -7.07 -10.31 -19.75
C LYS A 204 -7.13 -11.58 -18.89
N PHE A 205 -7.41 -12.73 -19.51
CA PHE A 205 -7.38 -14.02 -18.82
C PHE A 205 -5.97 -14.35 -18.32
N ILE A 206 -4.95 -14.20 -19.18
CA ILE A 206 -3.53 -14.40 -18.82
C ILE A 206 -3.14 -13.45 -17.65
N PHE A 207 -3.61 -12.21 -17.68
CA PHE A 207 -3.36 -11.26 -16.60
C PHE A 207 -3.96 -11.76 -15.27
N TYR A 208 -5.22 -12.20 -15.26
CA TYR A 208 -5.87 -12.72 -14.06
C TYR A 208 -5.20 -13.99 -13.52
N PHE A 209 -4.79 -14.89 -14.40
CA PHE A 209 -4.00 -16.06 -13.99
C PHE A 209 -2.67 -15.66 -13.35
N SER A 210 -1.94 -14.73 -13.97
CA SER A 210 -0.70 -14.21 -13.42
C SER A 210 -0.90 -13.44 -12.10
N LEU A 211 -2.01 -12.73 -11.95
CA LEU A 211 -2.39 -12.04 -10.72
C LEU A 211 -2.66 -13.05 -9.59
N ALA A 212 -3.41 -14.12 -9.88
CA ALA A 212 -3.67 -15.20 -8.94
C ALA A 212 -2.38 -15.89 -8.47
N LEU A 213 -1.51 -16.25 -9.41
CA LEU A 213 -0.22 -16.85 -9.10
C LEU A 213 0.67 -15.92 -8.27
N SER A 214 0.73 -14.63 -8.62
CA SER A 214 1.46 -13.64 -7.85
C SER A 214 0.94 -13.52 -6.43
N SER A 215 -0.37 -13.56 -6.21
CA SER A 215 -0.99 -13.49 -4.89
C SER A 215 -0.62 -14.68 -4.00
N LEU A 216 -0.61 -15.89 -4.56
CA LEU A 216 -0.18 -17.10 -3.85
C LEU A 216 1.30 -17.04 -3.46
N LEU A 217 2.13 -16.47 -4.34
CA LEU A 217 3.58 -16.40 -4.13
C LEU A 217 4.03 -15.28 -3.17
N VAL A 218 3.18 -14.34 -2.79
CA VAL A 218 3.59 -13.21 -1.95
C VAL A 218 4.19 -13.69 -0.62
N VAL A 219 3.47 -14.55 0.11
CA VAL A 219 3.93 -15.06 1.42
C VAL A 219 5.20 -15.89 1.27
N ILE A 220 5.28 -16.73 0.25
CA ILE A 220 6.47 -17.54 -0.05
C ILE A 220 7.68 -16.62 -0.30
N ARG A 221 7.51 -15.58 -1.13
CA ARG A 221 8.57 -14.61 -1.41
C ARG A 221 9.05 -13.88 -0.16
N ILE A 222 8.14 -13.49 0.74
CA ILE A 222 8.49 -12.89 2.02
C ILE A 222 9.42 -13.82 2.82
N HIS A 223 9.08 -15.11 2.94
CA HIS A 223 9.90 -16.08 3.69
C HIS A 223 11.24 -16.36 3.00
N ILE A 224 11.28 -16.47 1.68
CA ILE A 224 12.53 -16.61 0.91
C ILE A 224 13.46 -15.41 1.17
N GLN A 225 12.93 -14.18 1.14
CA GLN A 225 13.74 -12.99 1.41
C GLN A 225 14.21 -12.94 2.86
N ALA A 226 13.37 -13.35 3.82
CA ALA A 226 13.76 -13.48 5.21
C ALA A 226 14.89 -14.51 5.40
N PHE A 227 14.80 -15.65 4.72
CA PHE A 227 15.87 -16.67 4.74
C PHE A 227 17.20 -16.13 4.19
N PHE A 228 17.20 -15.40 3.07
CA PHE A 228 18.42 -14.78 2.53
C PHE A 228 19.00 -13.72 3.48
N LEU A 229 18.18 -12.95 4.15
CA LEU A 229 18.63 -11.98 5.15
C LEU A 229 19.29 -12.70 6.35
N TRP A 230 18.70 -13.79 6.81
CA TRP A 230 19.25 -14.63 7.87
C TRP A 230 20.60 -15.24 7.46
N MET A 231 20.71 -15.84 6.29
CA MET A 231 21.99 -16.36 5.75
C MET A 231 23.07 -15.29 5.67
N LYS A 232 22.70 -14.05 5.32
CA LYS A 232 23.63 -12.91 5.30
C LYS A 232 23.92 -12.35 6.69
N LYS A 233 23.42 -12.99 7.76
CA LYS A 233 23.63 -12.57 9.14
C LYS A 233 23.22 -11.11 9.39
N PHE A 234 22.06 -10.71 8.89
CA PHE A 234 21.45 -9.43 9.30
C PHE A 234 21.01 -9.52 10.75
N LYS A 235 21.04 -8.37 11.46
CA LYS A 235 20.56 -8.30 12.84
C LYS A 235 19.09 -8.68 12.90
N ILE A 236 18.72 -9.52 13.87
CA ILE A 236 17.36 -9.94 14.14
C ILE A 236 16.86 -9.11 15.33
N PHE A 237 15.67 -8.58 15.19
CA PHE A 237 14.93 -7.87 16.24
C PHE A 237 13.76 -8.76 16.66
N PRO A 238 13.62 -9.10 17.97
CA PRO A 238 12.54 -9.95 18.43
C PRO A 238 11.18 -9.26 18.29
N HIS A 239 10.15 -10.07 18.10
CA HIS A 239 8.76 -9.61 18.13
C HIS A 239 8.34 -9.52 19.62
N GLY A 240 8.01 -8.33 20.09
CA GLY A 240 7.49 -8.17 21.46
C GLY A 240 8.37 -7.38 22.43
N ASP A 241 9.51 -6.86 22.03
CA ASP A 241 10.26 -5.88 22.85
C ASP A 241 9.53 -4.52 22.87
N SER A 242 8.45 -4.48 23.65
CA SER A 242 8.06 -3.27 24.37
C SER A 242 9.12 -3.10 25.46
N GLY A 243 10.05 -2.14 25.24
CA GLY A 243 11.16 -1.83 26.10
C GLY A 243 10.99 -2.18 27.59
N TYR A 244 11.72 -3.19 28.02
CA TYR A 244 12.30 -3.14 29.34
C TYR A 244 13.64 -2.42 29.13
N ALA A 245 13.65 -1.14 29.43
CA ALA A 245 14.86 -0.43 29.77
C ALA A 245 15.33 -1.03 31.13
N ASP A 246 16.50 -1.67 31.14
CA ASP A 246 17.31 -1.80 32.34
C ASP A 246 18.03 -0.44 32.61
#